data_3a5ee0b12e1ffe0a2df1a014d811adfd
#
_entry.id   3a5ee0b12e1ffe0a2df1a014d811adfd
#
_cell.length_a   1.000
_cell.length_b   1.000
_cell.length_c   1.000
_cell.angle_alpha   90.00
_cell.angle_beta   90.00
_cell.angle_gamma   90.00
#
_symmetry.space_group_name_H-M   'P 1'
#
loop_
_entity.id
_entity.type
_entity.pdbx_description
1 polymer ?
#
loop_
_entity_poly.entity_id
_entity_poly.type
_entity_poly.pdbx_seq_one_letter_code
_entity_poly.pdbx_strand_id
1 'polypeptide(L)'
;MELTLDEAKDILRYIIKNNRTLQEKGQYPVTVSLCGDAGLGKTSICDQLAEEMDANYVKLSLSMISDPSDLVGWPYQEFHVCRGDECEWIGAKLIDAYTANGWTITPETRMSYAVPQWIEGLDLNKPTIAVLDDFSRK
;
A
#
# COMPACT_ATOMS: atom_id res chain seq x y z
N MET A 1 -12.72 -10.07 22.93
CA MET A 1 -14.10 -10.21 22.41
C MET A 1 -14.13 -11.40 21.47
N GLU A 2 -15.03 -12.32 21.74
CA GLU A 2 -15.18 -13.48 20.89
C GLU A 2 -16.36 -13.29 19.94
N LEU A 3 -16.17 -13.61 18.66
CA LEU A 3 -17.14 -13.40 17.60
C LEU A 3 -17.26 -14.64 16.74
N THR A 4 -18.48 -14.88 16.22
CA THR A 4 -18.67 -15.85 15.13
C THR A 4 -18.07 -15.25 13.84
N LEU A 5 -17.87 -16.11 12.84
CA LEU A 5 -17.36 -15.62 11.53
C LEU A 5 -18.29 -14.60 10.89
N ASP A 6 -19.61 -14.80 11.00
CA ASP A 6 -20.58 -13.85 10.44
C ASP A 6 -20.55 -12.51 11.17
N GLU A 7 -20.42 -12.53 12.49
CA GLU A 7 -20.29 -11.31 13.28
C GLU A 7 -19.01 -10.55 12.94
N ALA A 8 -17.88 -11.27 12.81
CA ALA A 8 -16.60 -10.68 12.42
C ALA A 8 -16.70 -10.07 11.03
N LYS A 9 -17.36 -10.72 10.08
CA LYS A 9 -17.56 -10.21 8.74
C LYS A 9 -18.37 -8.91 8.74
N ASP A 10 -19.43 -8.84 9.52
CA ASP A 10 -20.27 -7.63 9.63
C ASP A 10 -19.50 -6.47 10.23
N ILE A 11 -18.70 -6.72 11.25
CA ILE A 11 -17.85 -5.69 11.88
C ILE A 11 -16.79 -5.20 10.90
N LEU A 12 -16.15 -6.10 10.18
CA LEU A 12 -15.14 -5.72 9.18
C LEU A 12 -15.75 -4.88 8.07
N ARG A 13 -16.93 -5.24 7.59
CA ARG A 13 -17.63 -4.47 6.57
C ARG A 13 -17.91 -3.05 7.06
N TYR A 14 -18.34 -2.90 8.29
CA TYR A 14 -18.57 -1.58 8.90
C TYR A 14 -17.27 -0.78 8.99
N ILE A 15 -16.20 -1.40 9.47
CA ILE A 15 -14.90 -0.73 9.64
C ILE A 15 -14.34 -0.29 8.29
N ILE A 16 -14.46 -1.13 7.26
CA ILE A 16 -13.98 -0.78 5.91
C ILE A 16 -14.72 0.43 5.36
N LYS A 17 -16.03 0.47 5.52
CA LYS A 17 -16.85 1.63 5.10
C LYS A 17 -16.50 2.88 5.89
N ASN A 18 -16.29 2.74 7.19
CA ASN A 18 -15.92 3.86 8.05
C ASN A 18 -14.51 4.38 7.73
N ASN A 19 -13.58 3.48 7.39
CA ASN A 19 -12.22 3.87 6.98
C ASN A 19 -12.24 4.73 5.73
N ARG A 20 -13.11 4.43 4.78
CA ARG A 20 -13.27 5.24 3.58
C ARG A 20 -13.69 6.66 3.95
N THR A 21 -14.65 6.79 4.86
CA THR A 21 -15.11 8.10 5.36
C THR A 21 -13.98 8.83 6.08
N LEU A 22 -13.20 8.14 6.91
CA LEU A 22 -12.06 8.73 7.61
C LEU A 22 -11.00 9.25 6.63
N GLN A 23 -10.71 8.50 5.58
CA GLN A 23 -9.73 8.92 4.56
C GLN A 23 -10.21 10.15 3.79
N GLU A 24 -11.50 10.23 3.48
CA GLU A 24 -12.10 11.41 2.83
C GLU A 24 -11.97 12.66 3.69
N LYS A 25 -11.93 12.51 5.01
CA LYS A 25 -11.73 13.61 5.97
C LYS A 25 -10.26 13.88 6.29
N GLY A 26 -9.34 13.19 5.63
CA GLY A 26 -7.90 13.31 5.88
C GLY A 26 -7.43 12.66 7.18
N GLN A 27 -8.22 11.77 7.75
CA GLN A 27 -7.88 11.04 8.98
C GLN A 27 -7.35 9.65 8.64
N TYR A 28 -6.61 9.07 9.59
CA TYR A 28 -6.03 7.74 9.40
C TYR A 28 -7.08 6.65 9.55
N PRO A 29 -7.05 5.61 8.69
CA PRO A 29 -7.94 4.47 8.83
C PRO A 29 -7.58 3.61 10.04
N VAL A 30 -8.56 2.82 10.49
CA VAL A 30 -8.38 1.87 11.59
C VAL A 30 -7.91 0.54 11.03
N THR A 31 -6.87 -0.03 11.66
CA THR A 31 -6.38 -1.37 11.35
C THR A 31 -6.98 -2.37 12.32
N VAL A 32 -7.37 -3.55 11.81
CA VAL A 32 -8.01 -4.60 12.60
C VAL A 32 -7.13 -5.84 12.63
N SER A 33 -6.99 -6.44 13.80
CA SER A 33 -6.32 -7.71 13.97
C SER A 33 -7.35 -8.81 14.28
N LEU A 34 -7.37 -9.85 13.45
CA LEU A 34 -8.20 -11.04 13.67
C LEU A 34 -7.35 -12.12 14.31
N CYS A 35 -7.69 -12.49 15.54
CA CYS A 35 -6.99 -13.53 16.27
C CYS A 35 -7.88 -14.75 16.42
N GLY A 36 -7.30 -15.94 16.35
CA GLY A 36 -8.01 -17.18 16.50
C GLY A 36 -7.17 -18.35 16.02
N ASP A 37 -7.71 -19.56 16.20
CA ASP A 37 -7.02 -20.77 15.80
C ASP A 37 -6.92 -20.88 14.28
N ALA A 38 -5.93 -21.62 13.81
CA ALA A 38 -5.76 -21.89 12.39
C ALA A 38 -6.98 -22.67 11.85
N GLY A 39 -7.35 -22.37 10.61
CA GLY A 39 -8.44 -23.09 9.94
C GLY A 39 -9.84 -22.56 10.23
N LEU A 40 -9.97 -21.42 10.92
CA LEU A 40 -11.27 -20.81 11.20
C LEU A 40 -11.82 -19.94 10.04
N GLY A 41 -11.07 -19.82 8.94
CA GLY A 41 -11.53 -19.04 7.79
C GLY A 41 -11.30 -17.53 7.91
N LYS A 42 -10.37 -17.09 8.75
CA LYS A 42 -10.07 -15.65 8.94
C LYS A 42 -9.68 -14.93 7.64
N THR A 43 -8.86 -15.58 6.85
CA THR A 43 -8.42 -15.01 5.56
C THR A 43 -9.54 -15.06 4.52
N SER A 44 -10.33 -16.15 4.53
CA SER A 44 -11.44 -16.31 3.58
C SER A 44 -12.51 -15.23 3.74
N ILE A 45 -12.76 -14.75 4.95
CA ILE A 45 -13.69 -13.66 5.21
C ILE A 45 -13.27 -12.40 4.46
N CYS A 46 -11.97 -12.08 4.50
CA CYS A 46 -11.44 -10.88 3.86
C CYS A 46 -11.58 -10.96 2.34
N ASP A 47 -11.33 -12.13 1.76
CA ASP A 47 -11.50 -12.35 0.33
C ASP A 47 -12.97 -12.19 -0.09
N GLN A 48 -13.89 -12.78 0.68
CA GLN A 48 -15.32 -12.64 0.43
C GLN A 48 -15.79 -11.18 0.50
N LEU A 49 -15.30 -10.44 1.49
CA LEU A 49 -15.63 -9.01 1.62
C LEU A 49 -15.11 -8.20 0.45
N ALA A 50 -13.93 -8.51 -0.06
CA ALA A 50 -13.37 -7.82 -1.21
C ALA A 50 -14.25 -8.05 -2.46
N GLU A 51 -14.73 -9.26 -2.67
CA GLU A 51 -15.65 -9.56 -3.76
C GLU A 51 -16.98 -8.83 -3.61
N GLU A 52 -17.57 -8.84 -2.41
CA GLU A 52 -18.85 -8.18 -2.15
C GLU A 52 -18.77 -6.66 -2.32
N MET A 53 -17.66 -6.05 -1.96
CA MET A 53 -17.46 -4.61 -2.00
C MET A 53 -16.81 -4.12 -3.30
N ASP A 54 -16.52 -5.01 -4.22
CA ASP A 54 -15.77 -4.72 -5.46
C ASP A 54 -14.47 -3.97 -5.14
N ALA A 55 -13.71 -4.51 -4.20
CA ALA A 55 -12.47 -3.94 -3.72
C ALA A 55 -11.27 -4.74 -4.21
N ASN A 56 -10.11 -4.09 -4.28
CA ASN A 56 -8.86 -4.81 -4.48
C ASN A 56 -8.57 -5.69 -3.26
N TYR A 57 -8.02 -6.87 -3.49
CA TYR A 57 -7.62 -7.77 -2.43
C TYR A 57 -6.14 -8.10 -2.55
N VAL A 58 -5.39 -7.87 -1.48
CA VAL A 58 -3.96 -8.18 -1.41
C VAL A 58 -3.71 -8.99 -0.15
N LYS A 59 -3.09 -10.14 -0.31
CA LYS A 59 -2.66 -10.97 0.81
C LYS A 59 -1.15 -11.02 0.83
N LEU A 60 -0.56 -10.56 1.93
CA LEU A 60 0.89 -10.58 2.14
C LEU A 60 1.20 -11.51 3.29
N SER A 61 1.93 -12.58 3.02
CA SER A 61 2.39 -13.50 4.06
C SER A 61 3.70 -12.98 4.63
N LEU A 62 3.67 -12.43 5.82
CA LEU A 62 4.84 -11.82 6.44
C LEU A 62 5.92 -12.84 6.78
N SER A 63 5.55 -14.10 6.93
CA SER A 63 6.54 -15.17 7.14
C SER A 63 7.43 -15.40 5.91
N MET A 64 6.96 -15.02 4.73
CA MET A 64 7.69 -15.15 3.47
C MET A 64 8.52 -13.90 3.13
N ILE A 65 8.31 -12.82 3.87
CA ILE A 65 9.03 -11.55 3.65
C ILE A 65 10.30 -11.57 4.50
N SER A 66 11.45 -11.53 3.86
CA SER A 66 12.75 -11.59 4.54
C SER A 66 13.31 -10.21 4.88
N ASP A 67 12.87 -9.16 4.20
CA ASP A 67 13.37 -7.80 4.36
C ASP A 67 12.23 -6.79 4.33
N PRO A 68 12.21 -5.80 5.23
CA PRO A 68 11.16 -4.77 5.21
C PRO A 68 11.01 -4.04 3.87
N SER A 69 12.06 -3.98 3.05
CA SER A 69 11.98 -3.36 1.72
C SER A 69 11.05 -4.11 0.77
N ASP A 70 10.80 -5.40 1.01
CA ASP A 70 9.83 -6.16 0.23
C ASP A 70 8.41 -5.64 0.44
N LEU A 71 8.16 -5.04 1.59
CA LEU A 71 6.85 -4.49 1.93
C LEU A 71 6.68 -3.03 1.49
N VAL A 72 7.70 -2.20 1.72
CA VAL A 72 7.61 -0.75 1.48
C VAL A 72 8.34 -0.29 0.22
N GLY A 73 9.13 -1.16 -0.40
CA GLY A 73 9.95 -0.83 -1.57
C GLY A 73 11.36 -0.38 -1.19
N TRP A 74 12.25 -0.32 -2.18
CA TRP A 74 13.62 0.11 -1.98
C TRP A 74 13.75 1.61 -2.05
N PRO A 75 14.46 2.25 -1.11
CA PRO A 75 14.69 3.69 -1.19
C PRO A 75 15.66 4.03 -2.33
N TYR A 76 15.41 5.15 -2.98
CA TYR A 76 16.32 5.70 -3.97
C TYR A 76 16.28 7.24 -3.92
N GLN A 77 17.36 7.86 -4.37
CA GLN A 77 17.48 9.32 -4.39
C GLN A 77 16.94 9.89 -5.69
N GLU A 78 16.13 10.92 -5.59
CA GLU A 78 15.68 11.67 -6.74
C GLU A 78 16.33 13.04 -6.80
N PHE A 79 16.52 13.53 -8.02
CA PHE A 79 17.16 14.79 -8.29
C PHE A 79 16.16 15.75 -8.94
N HIS A 80 16.24 17.00 -8.56
CA HIS A 80 15.33 18.03 -9.07
C HIS A 80 15.97 18.70 -10.30
N VAL A 81 15.25 18.69 -11.41
CA VAL A 81 15.70 19.31 -12.66
C VAL A 81 14.63 20.25 -13.17
N CYS A 82 15.07 21.36 -13.78
CA CYS A 82 14.17 22.38 -14.32
C CYS A 82 14.60 22.80 -15.72
N ARG A 83 13.59 23.09 -16.55
CA ARG A 83 13.79 23.69 -17.88
C ARG A 83 12.72 24.75 -18.06
N GLY A 84 13.10 26.04 -18.01
CA GLY A 84 12.15 27.13 -17.99
C GLY A 84 11.28 27.09 -16.75
N ASP A 85 9.97 27.07 -16.94
CA ASP A 85 9.00 26.98 -15.84
C ASP A 85 8.64 25.54 -15.46
N GLU A 86 9.15 24.57 -16.21
CA GLU A 86 8.91 23.15 -15.95
C GLU A 86 9.98 22.59 -15.02
N CYS A 87 9.56 21.86 -13.99
CA CYS A 87 10.46 21.18 -13.08
C CYS A 87 9.97 19.75 -12.83
N GLU A 88 10.90 18.82 -12.71
CA GLU A 88 10.59 17.42 -12.47
C GLU A 88 11.57 16.79 -11.49
N TRP A 89 11.15 15.70 -10.88
CA TRP A 89 12.00 14.86 -10.06
C TRP A 89 12.35 13.59 -10.83
N ILE A 90 13.63 13.29 -10.95
CA ILE A 90 14.11 12.14 -11.73
C ILE A 90 15.13 11.32 -10.94
N GLY A 91 15.27 10.04 -11.34
CA GLY A 91 16.34 9.19 -10.81
C GLY A 91 17.69 9.52 -11.44
N ALA A 92 18.76 9.02 -10.81
CA ALA A 92 20.13 9.27 -11.27
C ALA A 92 20.38 8.82 -12.72
N LYS A 93 19.73 7.75 -13.17
CA LYS A 93 19.93 7.20 -14.53
C LYS A 93 19.44 8.13 -15.63
N LEU A 94 18.54 9.07 -15.32
CA LEU A 94 17.96 9.97 -16.29
C LEU A 94 18.64 11.32 -16.35
N ILE A 95 19.60 11.60 -15.47
CA ILE A 95 20.27 12.92 -15.38
C ILE A 95 20.93 13.29 -16.71
N ASP A 96 21.71 12.38 -17.29
CA ASP A 96 22.44 12.66 -18.54
C ASP A 96 21.49 12.96 -19.70
N ALA A 97 20.39 12.20 -19.80
CA ALA A 97 19.41 12.41 -20.86
C ALA A 97 18.71 13.76 -20.72
N TYR A 98 18.33 14.14 -19.50
CA TYR A 98 17.66 15.43 -19.25
C TYR A 98 18.61 16.62 -19.46
N THR A 99 19.86 16.52 -18.99
CA THR A 99 20.84 17.59 -19.21
C THR A 99 21.16 17.77 -20.68
N ALA A 100 21.21 16.68 -21.46
CA ALA A 100 21.40 16.75 -22.91
C ALA A 100 20.24 17.46 -23.61
N ASN A 101 19.03 17.44 -23.03
CA ASN A 101 17.85 18.10 -23.57
C ASN A 101 17.59 19.51 -23.00
N GLY A 102 18.59 20.10 -22.35
CA GLY A 102 18.51 21.47 -21.87
C GLY A 102 17.96 21.63 -20.45
N TRP A 103 17.75 20.55 -19.72
CA TRP A 103 17.35 20.62 -18.32
C TRP A 103 18.56 20.92 -17.42
N THR A 104 18.34 21.70 -16.40
CA THR A 104 19.38 22.07 -15.43
C THR A 104 19.09 21.39 -14.10
N ILE A 105 20.11 20.74 -13.55
CA ILE A 105 20.00 20.12 -12.23
C ILE A 105 20.10 21.19 -11.15
N THR A 106 19.19 21.13 -10.17
CA THR A 106 19.21 22.03 -9.01
C THR A 106 19.90 21.33 -7.84
N PRO A 107 20.29 22.06 -6.76
CA PRO A 107 20.90 21.41 -5.59
C PRO A 107 19.92 20.63 -4.75
N GLU A 108 18.63 20.66 -5.05
CA GLU A 108 17.62 19.95 -4.27
C GLU A 108 17.62 18.45 -4.58
N THR A 109 17.52 17.64 -3.53
CA THR A 109 17.39 16.21 -3.64
C THR A 109 16.32 15.72 -2.67
N ARG A 110 15.75 14.55 -2.94
CA ARG A 110 14.81 13.92 -2.01
C ARG A 110 14.95 12.42 -2.08
N MET A 111 14.47 11.74 -1.05
CA MET A 111 14.39 10.29 -1.02
C MET A 111 12.99 9.84 -1.44
N SER A 112 12.92 8.84 -2.28
CA SER A 112 11.66 8.21 -2.66
C SER A 112 11.81 6.69 -2.57
N TYR A 113 10.72 5.95 -2.77
CA TYR A 113 10.74 4.49 -2.71
C TYR A 113 10.24 3.92 -4.03
N ALA A 114 10.97 2.93 -4.55
CA ALA A 114 10.50 2.16 -5.70
C ALA A 114 9.25 1.39 -5.28
N VAL A 115 8.21 1.46 -6.11
CA VAL A 115 6.91 0.86 -5.78
C VAL A 115 7.04 -0.67 -5.71
N PRO A 116 6.61 -1.31 -4.61
CA PRO A 116 6.60 -2.77 -4.53
C PRO A 116 5.66 -3.38 -5.57
N GLN A 117 6.00 -4.57 -6.03
CA GLN A 117 5.23 -5.25 -7.07
C GLN A 117 3.75 -5.45 -6.70
N TRP A 118 3.46 -5.67 -5.42
CA TRP A 118 2.09 -5.92 -4.98
C TRP A 118 1.17 -4.69 -5.13
N ILE A 119 1.74 -3.49 -5.23
CA ILE A 119 0.99 -2.24 -5.44
C ILE A 119 0.67 -2.01 -6.91
N GLU A 120 1.55 -2.44 -7.81
CA GLU A 120 1.45 -2.14 -9.24
C GLU A 120 0.17 -2.65 -9.90
N GLY A 121 -0.36 -3.76 -9.43
CA GLY A 121 -1.55 -4.37 -10.00
C GLY A 121 -2.88 -3.86 -9.46
N LEU A 122 -2.87 -2.86 -8.57
CA LEU A 122 -4.09 -2.38 -7.94
C LEU A 122 -4.82 -1.35 -8.80
N ASP A 123 -6.16 -1.47 -8.81
CA ASP A 123 -7.02 -0.45 -9.41
C ASP A 123 -7.20 0.69 -8.39
N LEU A 124 -6.61 1.85 -8.67
CA LEU A 124 -6.62 2.98 -7.75
C LEU A 124 -8.00 3.64 -7.60
N ASN A 125 -8.95 3.28 -8.45
CA ASN A 125 -10.32 3.78 -8.34
C ASN A 125 -11.18 2.98 -7.38
N LYS A 126 -10.65 1.89 -6.83
CA LYS A 126 -11.33 1.00 -5.90
C LYS A 126 -10.66 1.01 -4.54
N PRO A 127 -11.42 0.76 -3.45
CA PRO A 127 -10.79 0.56 -2.15
C PRO A 127 -9.96 -0.73 -2.16
N THR A 128 -8.97 -0.81 -1.29
CA THR A 128 -8.08 -1.98 -1.18
C THR A 128 -8.20 -2.58 0.21
N ILE A 129 -8.40 -3.89 0.26
CA ILE A 129 -8.32 -4.67 1.49
C ILE A 129 -6.99 -5.40 1.46
N ALA A 130 -6.08 -5.00 2.33
CA ALA A 130 -4.77 -5.64 2.46
C ALA A 130 -4.76 -6.50 3.73
N VAL A 131 -4.42 -7.77 3.56
CA VAL A 131 -4.34 -8.72 4.67
C VAL A 131 -2.88 -9.06 4.91
N LEU A 132 -2.40 -8.78 6.12
CA LEU A 132 -1.06 -9.16 6.56
C LEU A 132 -1.19 -10.46 7.35
N ASP A 133 -0.88 -11.56 6.70
CA ASP A 133 -0.98 -12.89 7.30
C ASP A 133 0.31 -13.25 8.03
N ASP A 134 0.21 -14.09 9.05
CA ASP A 134 1.33 -14.52 9.90
C ASP A 134 2.03 -13.36 10.62
N PHE A 135 1.30 -12.27 10.90
CA PHE A 135 1.84 -11.07 11.53
C PHE A 135 2.49 -11.36 12.89
N SER A 136 1.89 -12.24 13.68
CA SER A 136 2.37 -12.55 15.03
C SER A 136 3.66 -13.39 15.05
N ARG A 137 4.10 -13.86 13.88
CA ARG A 137 5.32 -14.69 13.76
C ARG A 137 6.55 -13.89 13.37
N LYS A 138 6.43 -12.60 13.24
CA LYS A 138 7.53 -11.69 12.87
C LYS A 138 8.17 -11.01 14.08
#